data_9715e4322ff86efc3b6cc4be21ac61e3
#
_entry.id   9715e4322ff86efc3b6cc4be21ac61e3
#
_cell.length_a   1.000
_cell.length_b   1.000
_cell.length_c   1.000
_cell.angle_alpha   90.00
_cell.angle_beta   90.00
_cell.angle_gamma   90.00
#
_symmetry.space_group_name_H-M   'P 1'
#
loop_
_entity.id
_entity.type
_entity.pdbx_description
1 polymer ?
#
loop_
_entity_poly.entity_id
_entity_poly.type
_entity_poly.pdbx_seq_one_letter_code
_entity_poly.pdbx_strand_id
1 'polypeptide(L)'
;STTACLQVASDLIGVPFQNAVMKFGDTDAAAFDIGSHATRTLYTVSYVMADAAKELRRDIFTWVGRHLDLDPGSLELDDGIITSGGKPVSTLAEMASAAHLEGKQFMASSCKVPPNCLPFYAQAAEVEVDLETGMVKVLKVAAAHDVGRAVNPRLCKGQIEGGVLQGVGYAVREEMTYVEGKGFYNKGFHSYMLPTADDRPEIESILVENPDPSGV
;
A
#
# COMPACT_ATOMS: atom_id res chain seq x y z
N SER A 1 3.11 3.59 2.35
CA SER A 1 2.64 2.89 1.13
C SER A 1 3.77 2.55 0.17
N THR A 2 4.73 3.44 -0.08
CA THR A 2 5.84 3.25 -1.05
C THR A 2 6.59 1.95 -0.87
N THR A 3 7.02 1.65 0.37
CA THR A 3 7.73 0.39 0.68
C THR A 3 6.89 -0.85 0.33
N ALA A 4 5.60 -0.85 0.73
CA ALA A 4 4.71 -1.97 0.44
C ALA A 4 4.43 -2.10 -1.07
N CYS A 5 4.27 -1.00 -1.80
CA CYS A 5 4.15 -1.03 -3.26
C CYS A 5 5.42 -1.60 -3.92
N LEU A 6 6.61 -1.24 -3.41
CA LEU A 6 7.86 -1.78 -3.93
C LEU A 6 8.01 -3.29 -3.63
N GLN A 7 7.56 -3.75 -2.45
CA GLN A 7 7.49 -5.17 -2.12
C GLN A 7 6.63 -5.94 -3.13
N VAL A 8 5.42 -5.43 -3.40
CA VAL A 8 4.52 -6.03 -4.41
C VAL A 8 5.14 -6.03 -5.80
N ALA A 9 5.73 -4.91 -6.24
CA ALA A 9 6.35 -4.83 -7.56
C ALA A 9 7.51 -5.81 -7.72
N SER A 10 8.36 -5.93 -6.71
CA SER A 10 9.50 -6.86 -6.71
C SER A 10 9.05 -8.31 -6.82
N ASP A 11 8.04 -8.70 -6.03
CA ASP A 11 7.42 -10.03 -6.08
C ASP A 11 6.82 -10.33 -7.46
N LEU A 12 6.01 -9.40 -7.97
CA LEU A 12 5.30 -9.58 -9.25
C LEU A 12 6.26 -9.68 -10.44
N ILE A 13 7.35 -8.92 -10.43
CA ILE A 13 8.38 -8.97 -11.49
C ILE A 13 9.28 -10.19 -11.31
N GLY A 14 9.58 -10.58 -10.08
CA GLY A 14 10.53 -11.63 -9.74
C GLY A 14 11.97 -11.11 -9.57
N VAL A 15 12.11 -9.92 -8.98
CA VAL A 15 13.41 -9.29 -8.71
C VAL A 15 13.64 -9.10 -7.23
N PRO A 16 14.91 -9.20 -6.74
CA PRO A 16 15.21 -8.92 -5.34
C PRO A 16 14.77 -7.51 -4.95
N PHE A 17 14.10 -7.37 -3.79
CA PHE A 17 13.62 -6.08 -3.27
C PHE A 17 14.73 -5.02 -3.19
N GLN A 18 15.94 -5.41 -2.79
CA GLN A 18 17.09 -4.50 -2.67
C GLN A 18 17.59 -3.96 -4.02
N ASN A 19 17.22 -4.60 -5.13
CA ASN A 19 17.62 -4.21 -6.49
C ASN A 19 16.53 -3.37 -7.19
N ALA A 20 15.40 -3.13 -6.51
CA ALA A 20 14.30 -2.35 -7.05
C ALA A 20 14.28 -0.94 -6.46
N VAL A 21 13.96 0.05 -7.28
CA VAL A 21 13.83 1.44 -6.86
C VAL A 21 12.48 1.98 -7.31
N MET A 22 11.75 2.59 -6.39
CA MET A 22 10.50 3.27 -6.69
C MET A 22 10.74 4.78 -6.80
N LYS A 23 10.35 5.36 -7.93
CA LYS A 23 10.26 6.81 -8.12
C LYS A 23 8.80 7.24 -8.01
N PHE A 24 8.53 8.25 -7.21
CA PHE A 24 7.18 8.79 -6.98
C PHE A 24 7.27 10.25 -6.56
N GLY A 25 6.14 10.98 -6.68
CA GLY A 25 6.06 12.38 -6.26
C GLY A 25 6.82 13.35 -7.15
N ASP A 26 7.20 12.93 -8.34
CA ASP A 26 7.89 13.74 -9.34
C ASP A 26 7.02 13.80 -10.60
N THR A 27 6.48 14.98 -10.89
CA THR A 27 5.58 15.21 -12.03
C THR A 27 6.27 15.09 -13.39
N ASP A 28 7.60 15.17 -13.43
CA ASP A 28 8.37 14.98 -14.67
C ASP A 28 8.63 13.48 -14.95
N ALA A 29 8.56 12.63 -13.91
CA ALA A 29 8.88 11.23 -14.01
C ALA A 29 7.66 10.30 -13.85
N ALA A 30 6.58 10.76 -13.22
CA ALA A 30 5.40 9.97 -12.92
C ALA A 30 4.19 10.40 -13.75
N ALA A 31 3.38 9.42 -14.16
CA ALA A 31 2.08 9.70 -14.77
C ALA A 31 1.11 10.30 -13.74
N PHE A 32 0.02 10.88 -14.22
CA PHE A 32 -1.04 11.42 -13.36
C PHE A 32 -1.61 10.35 -12.43
N ASP A 33 -1.67 10.68 -11.15
CA ASP A 33 -2.30 9.89 -10.10
C ASP A 33 -3.24 10.79 -9.27
N ILE A 34 -4.41 10.28 -8.93
CA ILE A 34 -5.40 11.04 -8.15
C ILE A 34 -5.02 11.20 -6.68
N GLY A 35 -3.92 10.58 -6.25
CA GLY A 35 -3.42 10.62 -4.88
C GLY A 35 -3.99 9.55 -3.95
N SER A 36 -3.50 9.58 -2.73
CA SER A 36 -3.87 8.62 -1.69
C SER A 36 -5.14 9.06 -0.96
N HIS A 37 -6.16 8.20 -0.97
CA HIS A 37 -7.44 8.44 -0.29
C HIS A 37 -7.85 7.20 0.50
N ALA A 38 -8.38 7.37 1.71
CA ALA A 38 -8.99 6.31 2.52
C ALA A 38 -8.16 5.02 2.63
N THR A 39 -6.83 5.15 2.72
CA THR A 39 -5.88 4.02 2.89
C THR A 39 -5.87 3.00 1.73
N ARG A 40 -6.43 3.32 0.58
CA ARG A 40 -6.56 2.40 -0.57
C ARG A 40 -5.35 2.37 -1.51
N THR A 41 -4.31 3.18 -1.28
CA THR A 41 -3.18 3.35 -2.21
C THR A 41 -2.52 2.02 -2.58
N LEU A 42 -2.24 1.16 -1.59
CA LEU A 42 -1.61 -0.13 -1.88
C LEU A 42 -2.49 -0.97 -2.82
N TYR A 43 -3.78 -1.09 -2.54
CA TYR A 43 -4.72 -1.84 -3.37
C TYR A 43 -4.78 -1.31 -4.82
N THR A 44 -4.95 0.01 -4.98
CA THR A 44 -5.08 0.61 -6.31
C THR A 44 -3.80 0.52 -7.13
N VAL A 45 -2.66 0.78 -6.50
CA VAL A 45 -1.34 0.76 -7.17
C VAL A 45 -0.93 -0.68 -7.47
N SER A 46 -1.14 -1.63 -6.55
CA SER A 46 -0.81 -3.04 -6.77
C SER A 46 -1.60 -3.63 -7.93
N TYR A 47 -2.88 -3.27 -8.09
CA TYR A 47 -3.70 -3.73 -9.20
C TYR A 47 -3.13 -3.31 -10.57
N VAL A 48 -2.68 -2.06 -10.67
CA VAL A 48 -2.05 -1.54 -11.90
C VAL A 48 -0.65 -2.15 -12.09
N MET A 49 0.11 -2.28 -11.01
CA MET A 49 1.45 -2.91 -11.06
C MET A 49 1.39 -4.38 -11.50
N ALA A 50 0.38 -5.13 -11.06
CA ALA A 50 0.21 -6.53 -11.47
C ALA A 50 0.03 -6.66 -12.99
N ASP A 51 -0.75 -5.77 -13.58
CA ASP A 51 -0.97 -5.74 -15.03
C ASP A 51 0.32 -5.35 -15.77
N ALA A 52 1.01 -4.29 -15.35
CA ALA A 52 2.27 -3.87 -15.94
C ALA A 52 3.38 -4.93 -15.79
N ALA A 53 3.49 -5.57 -14.61
CA ALA A 53 4.46 -6.62 -14.37
C ALA A 53 4.23 -7.84 -15.27
N LYS A 54 2.96 -8.22 -15.49
CA LYS A 54 2.61 -9.30 -16.40
C LYS A 54 3.07 -9.02 -17.84
N GLU A 55 2.86 -7.79 -18.32
CA GLU A 55 3.32 -7.38 -19.65
C GLU A 55 4.83 -7.32 -19.73
N LEU A 56 5.49 -6.78 -18.69
CA LEU A 56 6.95 -6.71 -18.61
C LEU A 56 7.58 -8.10 -18.67
N ARG A 57 7.07 -9.04 -17.85
CA ARG A 57 7.56 -10.44 -17.86
C ARG A 57 7.37 -11.11 -19.21
N ARG A 58 6.23 -10.89 -19.87
CA ARG A 58 5.96 -11.39 -21.22
C ARG A 58 6.99 -10.87 -22.24
N ASP A 59 7.29 -9.57 -22.20
CA ASP A 59 8.30 -8.95 -23.08
C ASP A 59 9.70 -9.52 -22.82
N ILE A 60 10.09 -9.64 -21.55
CA ILE A 60 11.36 -10.26 -21.14
C ILE A 60 11.44 -11.70 -21.67
N PHE A 61 10.45 -12.53 -21.38
CA PHE A 61 10.50 -13.95 -21.75
C PHE A 61 10.46 -14.17 -23.26
N THR A 62 9.73 -13.33 -23.99
CA THR A 62 9.72 -13.38 -25.46
C THR A 62 11.10 -13.07 -26.04
N TRP A 63 11.79 -12.07 -25.49
CA TRP A 63 13.13 -11.70 -25.95
C TRP A 63 14.18 -12.74 -25.52
N VAL A 64 14.15 -13.16 -24.25
CA VAL A 64 15.09 -14.17 -23.70
C VAL A 64 14.95 -15.52 -24.42
N GLY A 65 13.69 -15.96 -24.65
CA GLY A 65 13.42 -17.19 -25.38
C GLY A 65 14.04 -17.18 -26.78
N ARG A 66 13.92 -16.05 -27.47
CA ARG A 66 14.56 -15.86 -28.80
C ARG A 66 16.08 -15.82 -28.74
N HIS A 67 16.62 -15.13 -27.73
CA HIS A 67 18.08 -14.95 -27.57
C HIS A 67 18.80 -16.24 -27.16
N LEU A 68 18.17 -17.09 -26.37
CA LEU A 68 18.73 -18.35 -25.87
C LEU A 68 18.22 -19.60 -26.62
N ASP A 69 17.35 -19.43 -27.63
CA ASP A 69 16.69 -20.54 -28.36
C ASP A 69 15.88 -21.46 -27.42
N LEU A 70 15.07 -20.83 -26.51
CA LEU A 70 14.25 -21.51 -25.55
C LEU A 70 12.76 -21.16 -25.76
N ASP A 71 11.85 -22.05 -25.33
CA ASP A 71 10.43 -21.75 -25.33
C ASP A 71 10.12 -20.67 -24.25
N PRO A 72 9.57 -19.49 -24.62
CA PRO A 72 9.18 -18.46 -23.66
C PRO A 72 8.20 -18.96 -22.59
N GLY A 73 7.36 -19.95 -22.91
CA GLY A 73 6.41 -20.55 -21.98
C GLY A 73 7.05 -21.43 -20.90
N SER A 74 8.30 -21.85 -21.10
CA SER A 74 9.07 -22.62 -20.12
C SER A 74 9.88 -21.75 -19.15
N LEU A 75 9.93 -20.43 -19.39
CA LEU A 75 10.75 -19.51 -18.62
C LEU A 75 10.04 -19.04 -17.36
N GLU A 76 10.80 -19.01 -16.28
CA GLU A 76 10.40 -18.42 -14.99
C GLU A 76 11.45 -17.40 -14.56
N LEU A 77 11.03 -16.38 -13.82
CA LEU A 77 11.91 -15.38 -13.23
C LEU A 77 11.58 -15.26 -11.76
N ASP A 78 12.54 -15.56 -10.92
CA ASP A 78 12.44 -15.42 -9.47
C ASP A 78 13.80 -14.98 -8.90
N ASP A 79 13.79 -14.08 -7.94
CA ASP A 79 14.95 -13.47 -7.29
C ASP A 79 16.04 -13.00 -8.30
N GLY A 80 15.60 -12.52 -9.49
CA GLY A 80 16.48 -12.07 -10.56
C GLY A 80 17.14 -13.19 -11.38
N ILE A 81 16.79 -14.45 -11.11
CA ILE A 81 17.30 -15.62 -11.81
C ILE A 81 16.26 -16.11 -12.82
N ILE A 82 16.67 -16.30 -14.06
CA ILE A 82 15.84 -16.87 -15.12
C ILE A 82 16.09 -18.38 -15.17
N THR A 83 15.01 -19.15 -15.08
CA THR A 83 15.04 -20.60 -15.18
C THR A 83 14.23 -21.09 -16.37
N SER A 84 14.57 -22.27 -16.90
CA SER A 84 13.78 -23.03 -17.87
C SER A 84 13.66 -24.46 -17.40
N GLY A 85 12.44 -24.96 -17.24
CA GLY A 85 12.19 -26.29 -16.67
C GLY A 85 12.84 -26.50 -15.28
N GLY A 86 12.87 -25.46 -14.45
CA GLY A 86 13.46 -25.45 -13.11
C GLY A 86 14.98 -25.39 -13.06
N LYS A 87 15.67 -25.22 -14.19
CA LYS A 87 17.14 -25.08 -14.23
C LYS A 87 17.53 -23.64 -14.56
N PRO A 88 18.46 -23.03 -13.81
CA PRO A 88 18.97 -21.71 -14.12
C PRO A 88 19.61 -21.68 -15.54
N VAL A 89 19.20 -20.68 -16.32
CA VAL A 89 19.72 -20.46 -17.69
C VAL A 89 20.44 -19.13 -17.81
N SER A 90 20.09 -18.11 -17.05
CA SER A 90 20.76 -16.82 -16.97
C SER A 90 20.24 -16.00 -15.78
N THR A 91 20.75 -14.78 -15.65
CA THR A 91 20.19 -13.76 -14.75
C THR A 91 19.48 -12.66 -15.53
N LEU A 92 18.52 -11.99 -14.91
CA LEU A 92 17.87 -10.83 -15.52
C LEU A 92 18.88 -9.72 -15.87
N ALA A 93 19.90 -9.54 -15.04
CA ALA A 93 20.94 -8.52 -15.26
C ALA A 93 21.77 -8.80 -16.53
N GLU A 94 22.15 -10.06 -16.75
CA GLU A 94 22.86 -10.48 -17.98
C GLU A 94 21.99 -10.29 -19.21
N MET A 95 20.73 -10.72 -19.15
CA MET A 95 19.79 -10.58 -20.27
C MET A 95 19.44 -9.13 -20.55
N ALA A 96 19.26 -8.30 -19.52
CA ALA A 96 19.02 -6.87 -19.70
C ALA A 96 20.24 -6.15 -20.33
N SER A 97 21.45 -6.56 -19.95
CA SER A 97 22.69 -6.04 -20.55
C SER A 97 22.83 -6.45 -22.03
N ALA A 98 22.55 -7.70 -22.36
CA ALA A 98 22.55 -8.18 -23.73
C ALA A 98 21.49 -7.48 -24.59
N ALA A 99 20.29 -7.33 -24.07
CA ALA A 99 19.19 -6.59 -24.73
C ALA A 99 19.57 -5.14 -25.00
N HIS A 100 20.21 -4.49 -24.01
CA HIS A 100 20.65 -3.10 -24.17
C HIS A 100 21.66 -2.92 -25.31
N LEU A 101 22.59 -3.85 -25.45
CA LEU A 101 23.55 -3.85 -26.57
C LEU A 101 22.88 -4.02 -27.95
N GLU A 102 21.70 -4.64 -27.99
CA GLU A 102 20.85 -4.75 -29.18
C GLU A 102 19.87 -3.56 -29.35
N GLY A 103 19.99 -2.52 -28.51
CA GLY A 103 19.11 -1.35 -28.55
C GLY A 103 17.72 -1.58 -27.93
N LYS A 104 17.52 -2.69 -27.17
CA LYS A 104 16.26 -3.02 -26.51
C LYS A 104 16.29 -2.63 -25.04
N GLN A 105 15.21 -2.01 -24.58
CA GLN A 105 14.90 -1.82 -23.16
C GLN A 105 13.58 -2.49 -22.83
N PHE A 106 13.52 -3.15 -21.69
CA PHE A 106 12.27 -3.73 -21.18
C PHE A 106 11.48 -2.66 -20.43
N MET A 107 10.28 -2.38 -20.91
CA MET A 107 9.39 -1.37 -20.36
C MET A 107 7.94 -1.85 -20.44
N ALA A 108 7.17 -1.56 -19.42
CA ALA A 108 5.72 -1.73 -19.43
C ALA A 108 5.03 -0.59 -18.71
N SER A 109 3.81 -0.31 -19.11
CA SER A 109 2.96 0.69 -18.44
C SER A 109 1.52 0.16 -18.39
N SER A 110 0.79 0.53 -17.35
CA SER A 110 -0.63 0.19 -17.23
C SER A 110 -1.40 1.37 -16.66
N CYS A 111 -2.65 1.49 -17.09
CA CYS A 111 -3.61 2.44 -16.57
C CYS A 111 -4.98 1.76 -16.47
N LYS A 112 -5.37 1.38 -15.25
CA LYS A 112 -6.64 0.68 -14.99
C LYS A 112 -7.28 1.19 -13.71
N VAL A 113 -8.59 1.05 -13.65
CA VAL A 113 -9.37 1.28 -12.43
C VAL A 113 -9.59 -0.07 -11.75
N PRO A 114 -9.15 -0.26 -10.50
CA PRO A 114 -9.42 -1.50 -9.79
C PRO A 114 -10.92 -1.64 -9.49
N PRO A 115 -11.43 -2.88 -9.34
CA PRO A 115 -12.79 -3.09 -8.87
C PRO A 115 -12.99 -2.51 -7.47
N ASN A 116 -14.23 -2.20 -7.10
CA ASN A 116 -14.52 -1.78 -5.74
C ASN A 116 -14.42 -2.98 -4.80
N CYS A 117 -13.57 -2.85 -3.79
CA CYS A 117 -13.47 -3.80 -2.69
C CYS A 117 -14.14 -3.19 -1.46
N LEU A 118 -15.01 -3.94 -0.79
CA LEU A 118 -15.68 -3.50 0.42
C LEU A 118 -14.84 -3.88 1.64
N PRO A 119 -14.33 -2.92 2.42
CA PRO A 119 -13.61 -3.22 3.65
C PRO A 119 -14.60 -3.64 4.74
N PHE A 120 -14.23 -4.69 5.49
CA PHE A 120 -14.94 -5.11 6.69
C PHE A 120 -14.11 -4.83 7.93
N TYR A 121 -14.75 -4.32 8.97
CA TYR A 121 -14.08 -4.03 10.23
C TYR A 121 -15.05 -4.11 11.40
N ALA A 122 -14.51 -4.38 12.57
CA ALA A 122 -15.22 -4.32 13.84
C ALA A 122 -14.33 -3.65 14.89
N GLN A 123 -14.92 -2.78 15.70
CA GLN A 123 -14.17 -2.07 16.74
C GLN A 123 -14.96 -2.09 18.04
N ALA A 124 -14.23 -2.12 19.15
CA ALA A 124 -14.77 -2.02 20.51
C ALA A 124 -13.88 -1.07 21.32
N ALA A 125 -14.52 -0.19 22.10
CA ALA A 125 -13.80 0.74 22.96
C ALA A 125 -14.21 0.54 24.43
N GLU A 126 -13.22 0.59 25.32
CA GLU A 126 -13.39 0.69 26.77
C GLU A 126 -13.15 2.13 27.19
N VAL A 127 -14.11 2.70 27.92
CA VAL A 127 -14.08 4.10 28.32
C VAL A 127 -14.36 4.25 29.80
N GLU A 128 -13.79 5.29 30.41
CA GLU A 128 -14.08 5.76 31.74
C GLU A 128 -14.80 7.11 31.62
N VAL A 129 -15.90 7.28 32.33
CA VAL A 129 -16.70 8.53 32.35
C VAL A 129 -16.72 9.09 33.74
N ASP A 130 -16.24 10.31 33.89
CA ASP A 130 -16.41 11.08 35.12
C ASP A 130 -17.86 11.58 35.18
N LEU A 131 -18.61 11.08 36.15
CA LEU A 131 -20.03 11.41 36.31
C LEU A 131 -20.29 12.83 36.79
N GLU A 132 -19.32 13.52 37.39
CA GLU A 132 -19.46 14.90 37.87
C GLU A 132 -19.21 15.90 36.74
N THR A 133 -18.22 15.64 35.91
CA THR A 133 -17.79 16.55 34.83
C THR A 133 -18.30 16.15 33.45
N GLY A 134 -18.68 14.88 33.27
CA GLY A 134 -19.04 14.31 31.98
C GLY A 134 -17.81 14.02 31.08
N MET A 135 -16.60 14.18 31.59
CA MET A 135 -15.39 13.91 30.82
C MET A 135 -15.25 12.42 30.52
N VAL A 136 -14.91 12.11 29.28
CA VAL A 136 -14.69 10.74 28.79
C VAL A 136 -13.21 10.51 28.54
N LYS A 137 -12.67 9.47 29.15
CA LYS A 137 -11.32 8.96 28.87
C LYS A 137 -11.44 7.62 28.16
N VAL A 138 -10.85 7.52 26.97
CA VAL A 138 -10.76 6.25 26.25
C VAL A 138 -9.55 5.48 26.78
N LEU A 139 -9.80 4.30 27.35
CA LEU A 139 -8.76 3.46 27.96
C LEU A 139 -8.14 2.52 26.95
N LYS A 140 -8.98 1.81 26.20
CA LYS A 140 -8.56 0.81 25.23
C LYS A 140 -9.49 0.81 24.01
N VAL A 141 -8.90 0.53 22.83
CA VAL A 141 -9.66 0.25 21.60
C VAL A 141 -9.11 -1.03 20.96
N ALA A 142 -9.97 -2.03 20.79
CA ALA A 142 -9.69 -3.19 19.95
C ALA A 142 -10.25 -2.94 18.55
N ALA A 143 -9.40 -3.03 17.52
CA ALA A 143 -9.76 -2.71 16.15
C ALA A 143 -9.38 -3.86 15.22
N ALA A 144 -10.36 -4.64 14.79
CA ALA A 144 -10.21 -5.72 13.81
C ALA A 144 -10.55 -5.21 12.42
N HIS A 145 -9.62 -5.36 11.48
CA HIS A 145 -9.77 -4.95 10.09
C HIS A 145 -9.45 -6.10 9.15
N ASP A 146 -10.33 -6.39 8.22
CA ASP A 146 -10.05 -7.26 7.10
C ASP A 146 -9.23 -6.47 6.07
N VAL A 147 -7.96 -6.85 5.95
CA VAL A 147 -6.99 -6.21 5.06
C VAL A 147 -6.70 -7.05 3.82
N GLY A 148 -7.44 -8.16 3.64
CA GLY A 148 -7.16 -9.14 2.62
C GLY A 148 -5.83 -9.84 2.88
N ARG A 149 -4.79 -9.53 2.12
CA ARG A 149 -3.41 -9.97 2.39
C ARG A 149 -2.58 -8.84 2.98
N ALA A 150 -2.06 -9.03 4.17
CA ALA A 150 -1.19 -8.05 4.82
C ALA A 150 0.23 -8.07 4.22
N VAL A 151 0.45 -7.37 3.13
CA VAL A 151 1.78 -7.26 2.46
C VAL A 151 2.85 -6.76 3.43
N ASN A 152 2.49 -5.84 4.30
CA ASN A 152 3.37 -5.32 5.35
C ASN A 152 2.57 -5.14 6.64
N PRO A 153 2.51 -6.16 7.52
CA PRO A 153 1.72 -6.13 8.76
C PRO A 153 2.02 -4.95 9.67
N ARG A 154 3.30 -4.53 9.76
CA ARG A 154 3.70 -3.38 10.58
C ARG A 154 3.07 -2.08 10.07
N LEU A 155 3.07 -1.86 8.75
CA LEU A 155 2.46 -0.68 8.15
C LEU A 155 0.93 -0.72 8.25
N CYS A 156 0.31 -1.91 8.14
CA CYS A 156 -1.13 -2.08 8.34
C CYS A 156 -1.54 -1.67 9.76
N LYS A 157 -0.84 -2.17 10.79
CA LYS A 157 -1.08 -1.79 12.18
C LYS A 157 -0.94 -0.29 12.40
N GLY A 158 0.12 0.33 11.86
CA GLY A 158 0.30 1.78 11.96
C GLY A 158 -0.82 2.59 11.33
N GLN A 159 -1.43 2.11 10.24
CA GLN A 159 -2.61 2.75 9.64
C GLN A 159 -3.85 2.58 10.51
N ILE A 160 -4.06 1.42 11.11
CA ILE A 160 -5.17 1.17 12.04
C ILE A 160 -5.03 2.06 13.28
N GLU A 161 -3.85 2.07 13.90
CA GLU A 161 -3.58 2.90 15.08
C GLU A 161 -3.81 4.39 14.82
N GLY A 162 -3.33 4.89 13.66
CA GLY A 162 -3.55 6.27 13.25
C GLY A 162 -5.04 6.59 13.02
N GLY A 163 -5.78 5.71 12.37
CA GLY A 163 -7.23 5.86 12.15
C GLY A 163 -8.03 5.82 13.46
N VAL A 164 -7.68 4.92 14.38
CA VAL A 164 -8.30 4.84 15.70
C VAL A 164 -8.08 6.13 16.50
N LEU A 165 -6.84 6.63 16.54
CA LEU A 165 -6.54 7.88 17.27
C LEU A 165 -7.28 9.07 16.67
N GLN A 166 -7.40 9.16 15.36
CA GLN A 166 -8.20 10.18 14.70
C GLN A 166 -9.68 10.07 15.08
N GLY A 167 -10.24 8.86 15.11
CA GLY A 167 -11.62 8.61 15.55
C GLY A 167 -11.85 8.99 17.02
N VAL A 168 -10.92 8.69 17.91
CA VAL A 168 -10.95 9.13 19.32
C VAL A 168 -10.94 10.66 19.40
N GLY A 169 -10.08 11.31 18.62
CA GLY A 169 -10.03 12.77 18.55
C GLY A 169 -11.39 13.37 18.21
N TYR A 170 -12.03 12.90 17.14
CA TYR A 170 -13.34 13.36 16.71
C TYR A 170 -14.44 13.12 17.76
N ALA A 171 -14.32 12.02 18.52
CA ALA A 171 -15.36 11.66 19.48
C ALA A 171 -15.30 12.47 20.79
N VAL A 172 -14.07 12.80 21.28
CA VAL A 172 -13.95 13.29 22.67
C VAL A 172 -13.12 14.58 22.82
N ARG A 173 -12.49 15.11 21.75
CA ARG A 173 -11.60 16.28 21.87
C ARG A 173 -11.82 17.37 20.83
N GLU A 174 -12.03 16.98 19.58
CA GLU A 174 -12.04 17.90 18.46
C GLU A 174 -13.42 18.51 18.29
N GLU A 175 -13.50 19.82 18.27
CA GLU A 175 -14.72 20.55 18.01
C GLU A 175 -14.44 21.71 17.05
N MET A 176 -15.32 21.88 16.06
CA MET A 176 -15.28 23.01 15.16
C MET A 176 -16.52 23.88 15.37
N THR A 177 -16.36 24.93 16.16
CA THR A 177 -17.44 25.83 16.54
C THR A 177 -17.60 26.96 15.51
N TYR A 178 -18.78 27.04 14.91
CA TYR A 178 -19.16 28.14 14.03
C TYR A 178 -19.94 29.19 14.80
N VAL A 179 -19.51 30.45 14.72
CA VAL A 179 -20.22 31.60 15.33
C VAL A 179 -20.78 32.49 14.23
N GLU A 180 -22.11 32.67 14.23
CA GLU A 180 -22.78 33.48 13.22
C GLU A 180 -22.19 34.90 13.13
N GLY A 181 -21.92 35.36 11.93
CA GLY A 181 -21.28 36.66 11.64
C GLY A 181 -19.79 36.76 11.95
N LYS A 182 -19.18 35.76 12.60
CA LYS A 182 -17.76 35.74 12.97
C LYS A 182 -16.99 34.59 12.31
N GLY A 183 -17.67 33.58 11.76
CA GLY A 183 -17.07 32.38 11.18
C GLY A 183 -16.61 31.37 12.25
N PHE A 184 -15.62 30.54 11.93
CA PHE A 184 -15.11 29.54 12.85
C PHE A 184 -14.31 30.16 14.01
N TYR A 185 -14.59 29.74 15.22
CA TYR A 185 -13.85 30.14 16.43
C TYR A 185 -12.51 29.42 16.51
N ASN A 186 -12.50 28.10 16.22
CA ASN A 186 -11.35 27.23 16.34
C ASN A 186 -10.47 27.33 15.07
N LYS A 187 -9.68 28.41 14.94
CA LYS A 187 -8.90 28.71 13.73
C LYS A 187 -7.46 28.19 13.74
N GLY A 188 -7.04 27.53 14.78
CA GLY A 188 -5.69 27.03 14.93
C GLY A 188 -5.56 26.02 16.05
N PHE A 189 -4.40 25.38 16.15
CA PHE A 189 -4.13 24.30 17.12
C PHE A 189 -4.20 24.70 18.59
N HIS A 190 -4.28 25.98 18.92
CA HIS A 190 -4.57 26.44 20.28
C HIS A 190 -6.03 26.23 20.70
N SER A 191 -6.95 26.18 19.77
CA SER A 191 -8.38 26.10 20.01
C SER A 191 -9.03 24.86 19.37
N TYR A 192 -8.38 24.27 18.35
CA TYR A 192 -8.76 22.99 17.78
C TYR A 192 -7.87 21.91 18.37
N MET A 193 -8.40 21.15 19.32
CA MET A 193 -7.64 20.26 20.19
C MET A 193 -7.43 18.89 19.57
N LEU A 194 -6.37 18.72 18.79
CA LEU A 194 -5.96 17.38 18.32
C LEU A 194 -5.48 16.52 19.49
N PRO A 195 -5.71 15.19 19.45
CA PRO A 195 -5.11 14.27 20.39
C PRO A 195 -3.58 14.36 20.39
N THR A 196 -3.00 14.38 21.56
CA THR A 196 -1.55 14.31 21.75
C THR A 196 -1.10 12.87 22.02
N ALA A 197 0.21 12.64 22.15
CA ALA A 197 0.73 11.32 22.49
C ALA A 197 0.22 10.80 23.85
N ASP A 198 -0.07 11.71 24.81
CA ASP A 198 -0.58 11.36 26.12
C ASP A 198 -2.06 10.96 26.10
N ASP A 199 -2.78 11.35 25.08
CA ASP A 199 -4.21 11.02 24.89
C ASP A 199 -4.42 9.67 24.22
N ARG A 200 -3.34 9.01 23.78
CA ARG A 200 -3.40 7.73 23.08
C ARG A 200 -3.90 6.63 24.01
N PRO A 201 -5.03 5.97 23.70
CA PRO A 201 -5.47 4.79 24.42
C PRO A 201 -4.53 3.60 24.12
N GLU A 202 -4.70 2.50 24.84
CA GLU A 202 -4.18 1.22 24.41
C GLU A 202 -4.91 0.81 23.12
N ILE A 203 -4.16 0.51 22.03
CA ILE A 203 -4.75 0.12 20.75
C ILE A 203 -4.32 -1.31 20.43
N GLU A 204 -5.29 -2.21 20.35
CA GLU A 204 -5.11 -3.58 19.91
C GLU A 204 -5.51 -3.70 18.44
N SER A 205 -4.52 -3.74 17.54
CA SER A 205 -4.74 -3.86 16.10
C SER A 205 -4.78 -5.31 15.68
N ILE A 206 -5.93 -5.79 15.22
CA ILE A 206 -6.18 -7.17 14.78
C ILE A 206 -6.28 -7.16 13.26
N LEU A 207 -5.37 -7.86 12.59
CA LEU A 207 -5.41 -8.05 11.15
C LEU A 207 -6.19 -9.33 10.83
N VAL A 208 -7.25 -9.17 10.06
CA VAL A 208 -7.99 -10.28 9.45
C VAL A 208 -7.56 -10.39 8.00
N GLU A 209 -7.16 -11.57 7.58
CA GLU A 209 -6.71 -11.82 6.21
C GLU A 209 -7.68 -12.73 5.50
N ASN A 210 -8.68 -12.12 4.84
CA ASN A 210 -9.66 -12.79 3.99
C ASN A 210 -9.63 -12.15 2.60
N PRO A 211 -8.68 -12.59 1.72
CA PRO A 211 -8.47 -11.95 0.42
C PRO A 211 -9.73 -11.97 -0.44
N ASP A 212 -10.08 -10.81 -1.00
CA ASP A 212 -11.15 -10.69 -1.98
C ASP A 212 -10.74 -11.40 -3.28
N PRO A 213 -11.60 -12.24 -3.88
CA PRO A 213 -11.29 -12.95 -5.13
C PRO A 213 -10.98 -12.03 -6.32
N SER A 214 -11.44 -10.79 -6.30
CA SER A 214 -11.14 -9.76 -7.32
C SER A 214 -9.89 -8.95 -6.99
N GLY A 215 -9.29 -9.18 -5.81
CA GLY A 215 -8.12 -8.48 -5.32
C GLY A 215 -6.81 -8.92 -5.99
N VAL A 216 -5.74 -8.20 -5.66
CA VAL A 216 -4.37 -8.44 -6.13
C VAL A 216 -3.57 -9.11 -5.03
#